data_4654612db53e352e2370af312df93d98
#
_entry.id   4654612db53e352e2370af312df93d98
#
_cell.length_a   1.000
_cell.length_b   1.000
_cell.length_c   1.000
_cell.angle_alpha   90.00
_cell.angle_beta   90.00
_cell.angle_gamma   90.00
#
_symmetry.space_group_name_H-M   'P 1'
#
loop_
_entity.id
_entity.type
_entity.pdbx_description
1 polymer ?
#
loop_
_entity_poly.entity_id
_entity_poly.type
_entity_poly.pdbx_seq_one_letter_code
_entity_poly.pdbx_strand_id
1 'polypeptide(L)'
;MRVYQKITDLIGGTPLLELTNYEKANELNAKIYAKLEYFNPAGSVKDRIAKAMLDDAEEKGLLKPGAVIIEPTSGNTGIGLASVAASRGYKVILTMPETMSVERRNLLKAYGAELVLTEGAKGMPGAIAKAKELA
;
A
#
# COMPACT_ATOMS: atom_id res chain seq x y z
N MET A 1 3.05 -26.54 -11.28
CA MET A 1 2.26 -25.40 -10.77
C MET A 1 2.86 -24.97 -9.45
N ARG A 2 3.11 -23.67 -9.23
CA ARG A 2 3.64 -23.16 -7.96
C ARG A 2 2.47 -22.75 -7.07
N VAL A 3 2.42 -23.24 -5.85
CA VAL A 3 1.40 -22.88 -4.84
C VAL A 3 2.02 -21.94 -3.82
N TYR A 4 1.38 -20.80 -3.60
CA TYR A 4 1.79 -19.82 -2.60
C TYR A 4 0.91 -19.95 -1.36
N GLN A 5 1.47 -19.80 -0.18
CA GLN A 5 0.74 -19.94 1.08
C GLN A 5 0.27 -18.59 1.64
N LYS A 6 0.95 -17.51 1.28
CA LYS A 6 0.63 -16.15 1.74
C LYS A 6 0.47 -15.22 0.56
N ILE A 7 -0.51 -14.34 0.62
CA ILE A 7 -0.71 -13.32 -0.41
C ILE A 7 0.52 -12.42 -0.58
N THR A 8 1.28 -12.19 0.49
CA THR A 8 2.51 -11.40 0.49
C THR A 8 3.66 -12.05 -0.28
N ASP A 9 3.60 -13.35 -0.55
CA ASP A 9 4.59 -14.06 -1.38
C ASP A 9 4.44 -13.74 -2.87
N LEU A 10 3.31 -13.13 -3.25
CA LEU A 10 3.02 -12.67 -4.61
C LEU A 10 3.48 -11.23 -4.86
N ILE A 11 3.94 -10.53 -3.82
CA ILE A 11 4.44 -9.15 -3.96
C ILE A 11 5.78 -9.15 -4.68
N GLY A 12 5.88 -8.32 -5.71
CA GLY A 12 7.08 -8.26 -6.53
C GLY A 12 7.09 -9.27 -7.68
N GLY A 13 8.24 -9.46 -8.31
CA GLY A 13 8.33 -10.30 -9.51
C GLY A 13 7.43 -9.83 -10.66
N THR A 14 6.99 -8.58 -10.64
CA THR A 14 6.08 -8.01 -11.63
C THR A 14 6.71 -8.02 -13.03
N PRO A 15 5.91 -8.29 -14.10
CA PRO A 15 6.42 -8.43 -15.44
C PRO A 15 6.84 -7.09 -16.06
N LEU A 16 7.68 -7.19 -17.10
CA LEU A 16 7.92 -6.12 -18.06
C LEU A 16 7.06 -6.37 -19.31
N LEU A 17 6.43 -5.31 -19.82
CA LEU A 17 5.70 -5.29 -21.07
C LEU A 17 6.40 -4.37 -22.06
N GLU A 18 6.78 -4.89 -23.23
CA GLU A 18 7.25 -4.05 -24.34
C GLU A 18 6.08 -3.30 -24.97
N LEU A 19 6.21 -1.99 -25.10
CA LEU A 19 5.16 -1.12 -25.62
C LEU A 19 5.23 -1.00 -27.15
N THR A 20 5.18 -2.13 -27.84
CA THR A 20 5.41 -2.24 -29.29
C THR A 20 4.51 -1.36 -30.14
N ASN A 21 3.23 -1.21 -29.78
CA ASN A 21 2.31 -0.35 -30.52
C ASN A 21 2.64 1.14 -30.33
N TYR A 22 3.09 1.52 -29.13
CA TYR A 22 3.53 2.88 -28.86
C TYR A 22 4.82 3.22 -29.62
N GLU A 23 5.78 2.30 -29.61
CA GLU A 23 7.03 2.44 -30.38
C GLU A 23 6.77 2.65 -31.86
N LYS A 24 5.92 1.80 -32.47
CA LYS A 24 5.55 1.92 -33.89
C LYS A 24 4.82 3.22 -34.21
N ALA A 25 3.84 3.60 -33.38
CA ALA A 25 3.04 4.80 -33.61
C ALA A 25 3.85 6.09 -33.52
N ASN A 26 4.97 6.07 -32.79
CA ASN A 26 5.86 7.22 -32.61
C ASN A 26 7.20 7.07 -33.35
N GLU A 27 7.33 6.07 -34.24
CA GLU A 27 8.54 5.81 -35.04
C GLU A 27 9.84 5.76 -34.22
N LEU A 28 9.76 5.15 -33.03
CA LEU A 28 10.90 5.12 -32.10
C LEU A 28 11.92 4.05 -32.50
N ASN A 29 13.20 4.42 -32.46
CA ASN A 29 14.34 3.53 -32.63
C ASN A 29 14.80 2.84 -31.32
N ALA A 30 14.04 3.05 -30.23
CA ALA A 30 14.32 2.49 -28.92
C ALA A 30 13.19 1.58 -28.46
N LYS A 31 13.51 0.57 -27.67
CA LYS A 31 12.54 -0.29 -27.01
C LYS A 31 12.12 0.32 -25.68
N ILE A 32 10.82 0.37 -25.45
CA ILE A 32 10.23 0.89 -24.21
C ILE A 32 9.56 -0.25 -23.46
N TYR A 33 9.94 -0.44 -22.20
CA TYR A 33 9.36 -1.44 -21.33
C TYR A 33 8.62 -0.79 -20.17
N ALA A 34 7.36 -1.18 -19.96
CA ALA A 34 6.58 -0.81 -18.80
C ALA A 34 6.74 -1.88 -17.69
N LYS A 35 7.16 -1.48 -16.50
CA LYS A 35 7.15 -2.32 -15.30
C LYS A 35 5.73 -2.33 -14.72
N LEU A 36 5.05 -3.47 -14.79
CA LEU A 36 3.62 -3.56 -14.49
C LEU A 36 3.36 -3.76 -12.99
N GLU A 37 3.55 -2.72 -12.18
CA GLU A 37 3.42 -2.78 -10.73
C GLU A 37 1.99 -2.98 -10.22
N TYR A 38 0.98 -2.78 -11.06
CA TYR A 38 -0.41 -3.10 -10.70
C TYR A 38 -0.68 -4.62 -10.58
N PHE A 39 0.24 -5.47 -10.98
CA PHE A 39 0.17 -6.92 -10.73
C PHE A 39 0.50 -7.31 -9.28
N ASN A 40 0.97 -6.39 -8.45
CA ASN A 40 1.05 -6.65 -7.02
C ASN A 40 -0.35 -6.88 -6.42
N PRO A 41 -0.50 -7.71 -5.38
CA PRO A 41 -1.81 -8.09 -4.82
C PRO A 41 -2.74 -6.95 -4.41
N ALA A 42 -2.20 -5.85 -3.86
CA ALA A 42 -2.98 -4.66 -3.52
C ALA A 42 -2.94 -3.59 -4.65
N GLY A 43 -2.40 -3.94 -5.83
CA GLY A 43 -2.52 -3.21 -7.08
C GLY A 43 -1.51 -2.09 -7.28
N SER A 44 -0.43 -2.00 -6.52
CA SER A 44 0.57 -0.97 -6.74
C SER A 44 1.99 -1.34 -6.28
N VAL A 45 2.98 -0.51 -6.69
CA VAL A 45 4.37 -0.61 -6.20
C VAL A 45 4.47 -0.46 -4.67
N LYS A 46 3.47 0.12 -4.02
CA LYS A 46 3.48 0.34 -2.56
C LYS A 46 3.33 -0.94 -1.73
N ASP A 47 2.88 -2.01 -2.34
CA ASP A 47 2.89 -3.33 -1.71
C ASP A 47 4.30 -3.74 -1.30
N ARG A 48 5.31 -3.40 -2.12
CA ARG A 48 6.73 -3.69 -1.85
C ARG A 48 7.21 -2.98 -0.59
N ILE A 49 6.99 -1.67 -0.50
CA ILE A 49 7.44 -0.91 0.67
C ILE A 49 6.67 -1.32 1.92
N ALA A 50 5.35 -1.56 1.82
CA ALA A 50 4.54 -2.03 2.94
C ALA A 50 5.06 -3.36 3.49
N LYS A 51 5.34 -4.33 2.60
CA LYS A 51 5.95 -5.60 3.02
C LYS A 51 7.30 -5.39 3.69
N ALA A 52 8.20 -4.61 3.08
CA ALA A 52 9.53 -4.36 3.61
C ALA A 52 9.52 -3.66 4.98
N MET A 53 8.60 -2.71 5.19
CA MET A 53 8.45 -2.02 6.48
C MET A 53 8.01 -2.98 7.58
N LEU A 54 7.06 -3.87 7.30
CA LEU A 54 6.61 -4.85 8.28
C LEU A 54 7.66 -5.93 8.53
N ASP A 55 8.33 -6.42 7.48
CA ASP A 55 9.44 -7.39 7.61
C ASP A 55 10.54 -6.84 8.54
N ASP A 56 10.99 -5.60 8.29
CA ASP A 56 12.02 -4.93 9.08
C ASP A 56 11.59 -4.72 10.54
N ALA A 57 10.33 -4.31 10.74
CA ALA A 57 9.80 -4.08 12.08
C ALA A 57 9.62 -5.39 12.88
N GLU A 58 9.24 -6.49 12.22
CA GLU A 58 9.20 -7.83 12.83
C GLU A 58 10.60 -8.32 13.18
N GLU A 59 11.56 -8.20 12.26
CA GLU A 59 12.95 -8.62 12.45
C GLU A 59 13.61 -7.87 13.62
N LYS A 60 13.31 -6.59 13.77
CA LYS A 60 13.78 -5.76 14.89
C LYS A 60 13.01 -5.96 16.20
N GLY A 61 11.97 -6.80 16.20
CA GLY A 61 11.13 -7.03 17.38
C GLY A 61 10.26 -5.84 17.78
N LEU A 62 10.06 -4.87 16.86
CA LEU A 62 9.20 -3.70 17.08
C LEU A 62 7.72 -4.05 16.93
N LEU A 63 7.39 -5.01 16.05
CA LEU A 63 6.05 -5.54 15.88
C LEU A 63 5.92 -6.86 16.65
N LYS A 64 5.08 -6.85 17.68
CA LYS A 64 4.72 -8.04 18.46
C LYS A 64 3.31 -8.52 18.08
N PRO A 65 2.94 -9.79 18.33
CA PRO A 65 1.58 -10.24 18.16
C PRO A 65 0.58 -9.31 18.84
N GLY A 66 -0.44 -8.86 18.10
CA GLY A 66 -1.43 -7.91 18.59
C GLY A 66 -1.03 -6.42 18.53
N ALA A 67 0.16 -6.10 17.99
CA ALA A 67 0.55 -4.71 17.77
C ALA A 67 -0.43 -3.98 16.83
N VAL A 68 -0.54 -2.67 17.04
CA VAL A 68 -1.34 -1.77 16.20
C VAL A 68 -0.38 -0.90 15.38
N ILE A 69 -0.60 -0.88 14.07
CA ILE A 69 0.15 -0.04 13.14
C ILE A 69 -0.64 1.24 12.94
N ILE A 70 -0.02 2.39 13.16
CA ILE A 70 -0.65 3.70 12.96
C ILE A 70 0.13 4.43 11.87
N GLU A 71 -0.55 4.84 10.79
CA GLU A 71 0.09 5.51 9.66
C GLU A 71 -0.75 6.66 9.11
N PRO A 72 -0.18 7.86 8.98
CA PRO A 72 -0.83 8.97 8.29
C PRO A 72 -0.65 8.79 6.78
N THR A 73 -1.71 8.42 6.08
CA THR A 73 -1.62 8.16 4.64
C THR A 73 -2.91 8.47 3.91
N SER A 74 -2.79 8.96 2.70
CA SER A 74 -3.92 9.24 1.81
C SER A 74 -3.88 8.44 0.51
N GLY A 75 -2.90 7.55 0.36
CA GLY A 75 -2.62 6.92 -0.93
C GLY A 75 -2.37 5.41 -0.86
N ASN A 76 -1.69 4.93 -1.90
CA ASN A 76 -1.41 3.50 -2.09
C ASN A 76 -0.53 2.89 -0.98
N THR A 77 0.23 3.70 -0.24
CA THR A 77 0.99 3.23 0.92
C THR A 77 0.06 2.67 1.99
N GLY A 78 -1.03 3.37 2.31
CA GLY A 78 -2.04 2.88 3.24
C GLY A 78 -2.73 1.60 2.76
N ILE A 79 -3.02 1.50 1.46
CA ILE A 79 -3.60 0.30 0.86
C ILE A 79 -2.64 -0.88 1.01
N GLY A 80 -1.37 -0.70 0.66
CA GLY A 80 -0.34 -1.72 0.83
C GLY A 80 -0.17 -2.16 2.29
N LEU A 81 -0.07 -1.19 3.23
CA LEU A 81 0.03 -1.49 4.67
C LEU A 81 -1.18 -2.26 5.19
N ALA A 82 -2.41 -1.82 4.85
CA ALA A 82 -3.63 -2.50 5.26
C ALA A 82 -3.69 -3.94 4.73
N SER A 83 -3.34 -4.15 3.46
CA SER A 83 -3.31 -5.48 2.83
C SER A 83 -2.28 -6.42 3.50
N VAL A 84 -1.03 -5.96 3.68
CA VAL A 84 0.03 -6.78 4.29
C VAL A 84 -0.27 -7.06 5.75
N ALA A 85 -0.71 -6.05 6.51
CA ALA A 85 -1.07 -6.18 7.91
C ALA A 85 -2.25 -7.15 8.11
N ALA A 86 -3.30 -7.05 7.29
CA ALA A 86 -4.41 -8.00 7.31
C ALA A 86 -3.95 -9.44 7.11
N SER A 87 -3.02 -9.67 6.18
CA SER A 87 -2.48 -11.02 5.92
C SER A 87 -1.63 -11.58 7.07
N ARG A 88 -1.18 -10.73 7.99
CA ARG A 88 -0.34 -11.09 9.16
C ARG A 88 -1.08 -10.99 10.49
N GLY A 89 -2.35 -10.57 10.48
CA GLY A 89 -3.18 -10.45 11.68
C GLY A 89 -2.89 -9.20 12.53
N TYR A 90 -2.24 -8.17 11.98
CA TYR A 90 -2.06 -6.90 12.65
C TYR A 90 -3.25 -5.97 12.47
N LYS A 91 -3.54 -5.19 13.48
CA LYS A 91 -4.47 -4.08 13.40
C LYS A 91 -3.80 -2.86 12.76
N VAL A 92 -4.57 -2.12 11.94
CA VAL A 92 -4.09 -0.90 11.30
C VAL A 92 -5.07 0.22 11.55
N ILE A 93 -4.54 1.36 12.00
CA ILE A 93 -5.27 2.64 12.10
C ILE A 93 -4.64 3.59 11.09
N LEU A 94 -5.44 4.07 10.15
CA LEU A 94 -4.99 5.02 9.13
C LEU A 94 -5.62 6.37 9.37
N THR A 95 -4.80 7.40 9.55
CA THR A 95 -5.28 8.77 9.66
C THR A 95 -5.19 9.46 8.30
N MET A 96 -6.26 10.14 7.90
CA MET A 96 -6.33 10.80 6.61
C MET A 96 -7.32 11.95 6.59
N PRO A 97 -7.15 12.96 5.71
CA PRO A 97 -8.13 14.00 5.53
C PRO A 97 -9.48 13.45 5.05
N GLU A 98 -10.57 14.00 5.54
CA GLU A 98 -11.94 13.61 5.14
C GLU A 98 -12.24 13.84 3.65
N THR A 99 -11.40 14.62 2.96
CA THR A 99 -11.49 14.85 1.51
C THR A 99 -11.08 13.66 0.65
N MET A 100 -10.56 12.59 1.27
CA MET A 100 -10.22 11.35 0.55
C MET A 100 -11.46 10.67 -0.04
N SER A 101 -11.31 10.11 -1.23
CA SER A 101 -12.43 9.48 -1.94
C SER A 101 -13.08 8.33 -1.16
N VAL A 102 -14.38 8.20 -1.32
CA VAL A 102 -15.19 7.17 -0.64
C VAL A 102 -14.72 5.77 -1.04
N GLU A 103 -14.36 5.58 -2.32
CA GLU A 103 -13.87 4.31 -2.86
C GLU A 103 -12.62 3.85 -2.14
N ARG A 104 -11.64 4.75 -1.92
CA ARG A 104 -10.42 4.44 -1.17
C ARG A 104 -10.71 4.09 0.28
N ARG A 105 -11.60 4.86 0.92
CA ARG A 105 -12.03 4.56 2.30
C ARG A 105 -12.68 3.19 2.41
N ASN A 106 -13.54 2.84 1.45
CA ASN A 106 -14.19 1.54 1.42
C ASN A 106 -13.20 0.39 1.20
N LEU A 107 -12.22 0.57 0.30
CA LEU A 107 -11.17 -0.41 0.08
C LEU A 107 -10.33 -0.66 1.34
N LEU A 108 -9.92 0.39 2.04
CA LEU A 108 -9.17 0.29 3.29
C LEU A 108 -9.97 -0.42 4.39
N LYS A 109 -11.26 -0.10 4.52
CA LYS A 109 -12.18 -0.80 5.45
C LYS A 109 -12.34 -2.27 5.07
N ALA A 110 -12.39 -2.60 3.78
CA ALA A 110 -12.46 -3.99 3.32
C ALA A 110 -11.23 -4.81 3.71
N TYR A 111 -10.05 -4.18 3.81
CA TYR A 111 -8.85 -4.79 4.40
C TYR A 111 -8.86 -4.83 5.95
N GLY A 112 -9.91 -4.32 6.59
CA GLY A 112 -10.03 -4.31 8.04
C GLY A 112 -9.32 -3.14 8.73
N ALA A 113 -8.86 -2.12 8.00
CA ALA A 113 -8.25 -0.95 8.60
C ALA A 113 -9.29 -0.04 9.27
N GLU A 114 -8.97 0.45 10.46
CA GLU A 114 -9.68 1.53 11.12
C GLU A 114 -9.27 2.87 10.50
N LEU A 115 -10.27 3.71 10.17
CA LEU A 115 -10.01 5.02 9.56
C LEU A 115 -10.34 6.13 10.55
N VAL A 116 -9.36 6.98 10.80
CA VAL A 116 -9.54 8.21 11.58
C VAL A 116 -9.45 9.39 10.62
N LEU A 117 -10.62 9.98 10.33
CA LEU A 117 -10.70 11.14 9.43
C LEU A 117 -10.35 12.41 10.18
N THR A 118 -9.54 13.24 9.53
CA THR A 118 -9.16 14.57 10.03
C THR A 118 -9.78 15.66 9.17
N GLU A 119 -9.86 16.86 9.72
CA GLU A 119 -10.40 18.03 9.04
C GLU A 119 -9.68 18.27 7.70
N GLY A 120 -10.47 18.36 6.63
CA GLY A 120 -9.95 18.50 5.27
C GLY A 120 -9.04 19.71 5.07
N ALA A 121 -9.38 20.84 5.70
CA ALA A 121 -8.59 22.08 5.63
C ALA A 121 -7.16 21.94 6.19
N LYS A 122 -6.93 20.99 7.10
CA LYS A 122 -5.60 20.70 7.66
C LYS A 122 -4.76 19.77 6.79
N GLY A 123 -5.33 19.17 5.77
CA GLY A 123 -4.64 18.28 4.84
C GLY A 123 -3.81 17.18 5.51
N MET A 124 -2.70 16.79 4.88
CA MET A 124 -1.80 15.77 5.44
C MET A 124 -1.13 16.18 6.78
N PRO A 125 -0.74 17.45 7.02
CA PRO A 125 -0.26 17.84 8.34
C PRO A 125 -1.22 17.51 9.48
N GLY A 126 -2.53 17.69 9.27
CA GLY A 126 -3.56 17.30 10.24
C GLY A 126 -3.61 15.80 10.50
N ALA A 127 -3.50 14.99 9.45
CA ALA A 127 -3.45 13.53 9.57
C ALA A 127 -2.18 13.07 10.32
N ILE A 128 -1.04 13.66 10.04
CA ILE A 128 0.23 13.36 10.73
C ILE A 128 0.13 13.71 12.22
N ALA A 129 -0.41 14.86 12.55
CA ALA A 129 -0.61 15.27 13.95
C ALA A 129 -1.51 14.26 14.69
N LYS A 130 -2.60 13.82 14.05
CA LYS A 130 -3.53 12.85 14.62
C LYS A 130 -2.89 11.46 14.79
N ALA A 131 -2.06 11.02 13.85
CA ALA A 131 -1.33 9.76 13.99
C ALA A 131 -0.39 9.79 15.20
N LYS A 132 0.33 10.89 15.42
CA LYS A 132 1.21 11.09 16.60
C LYS A 132 0.46 11.16 17.93
N GLU A 133 -0.79 11.65 17.91
CA GLU A 133 -1.65 11.67 19.11
C GLU A 133 -2.12 10.26 19.50
N LEU A 134 -2.29 9.39 18.51
CA LEU A 134 -2.78 8.01 18.69
C LEU A 134 -1.66 7.02 19.02
N ALA A 135 -0.40 7.35 18.71
CA ALA A 135 0.77 6.52 18.98
C ALA A 135 1.26 6.65 20.43
#